data_7a8fa46890799f948d02a62bab9e7b9f
#
_entry.id   7a8fa46890799f948d02a62bab9e7b9f
#
_cell.length_a   1.000
_cell.length_b   1.000
_cell.length_c   1.000
_cell.angle_alpha   90.00
_cell.angle_beta   90.00
_cell.angle_gamma   90.00
#
_symmetry.space_group_name_H-M   'P 1'
#
loop_
_entity.id
_entity.type
_entity.pdbx_description
1 polymer ?
#
loop_
_entity_poly.entity_id
_entity_poly.type
_entity_poly.pdbx_seq_one_letter_code
_entity_poly.pdbx_strand_id
1 'polypeptide(L)'
;EELMAANPEMRSPGYELKKGHKLNIPYKQEIVEVKEDTVAEEPLKPQKTDMRRRAIRLGVMLPLNNSDADGRNMVEYYRGVLMACDSLKLDGISVDIHAWKLTQNMDVNSVLTDEAEQCDLIVGPLYSKHGKQVADFAVENDIKVLMPFEIETKEIYTCPNLFQVYQKTVDYNSTVIKHFLDKFSNHHGKEII
;
A
#
# COMPACT_ATOMS: atom_id res chain seq x y z
N GLU A 1 -38.91 -17.78 -15.60
CA GLU A 1 -38.84 -18.89 -16.58
C GLU A 1 -37.50 -19.60 -16.59
N GLU A 2 -36.37 -18.88 -16.58
CA GLU A 2 -35.02 -19.43 -16.60
C GLU A 2 -34.70 -20.32 -15.39
N LEU A 3 -35.17 -19.95 -14.19
CA LEU A 3 -34.95 -20.75 -12.99
C LEU A 3 -35.72 -22.08 -13.06
N MET A 4 -36.93 -22.08 -13.61
CA MET A 4 -37.72 -23.31 -13.82
C MET A 4 -37.14 -24.19 -14.92
N ALA A 5 -36.45 -23.61 -15.89
CA ALA A 5 -35.71 -24.37 -16.91
C ALA A 5 -34.50 -25.07 -16.35
N ALA A 6 -33.81 -24.43 -15.41
CA ALA A 6 -32.66 -25.01 -14.73
C ALA A 6 -33.01 -26.01 -13.62
N ASN A 7 -34.29 -26.05 -13.19
CA ASN A 7 -34.81 -26.94 -12.14
C ASN A 7 -36.15 -27.56 -12.59
N PRO A 8 -36.10 -28.59 -13.43
CA PRO A 8 -37.31 -29.20 -14.05
C PRO A 8 -38.33 -29.69 -13.03
N GLU A 9 -37.89 -30.08 -11.83
CA GLU A 9 -38.74 -30.52 -10.72
C GLU A 9 -39.75 -29.45 -10.26
N MET A 10 -39.43 -28.17 -10.44
CA MET A 10 -40.32 -27.04 -10.10
C MET A 10 -41.58 -26.96 -10.97
N ARG A 11 -41.63 -27.71 -12.07
CA ARG A 11 -42.80 -27.76 -12.98
C ARG A 11 -43.81 -28.79 -12.56
N SER A 12 -43.51 -29.65 -11.57
CA SER A 12 -44.41 -30.70 -11.12
C SER A 12 -45.61 -30.12 -10.38
N PRO A 13 -46.84 -30.58 -10.63
CA PRO A 13 -48.02 -30.13 -9.89
C PRO A 13 -47.86 -30.40 -8.40
N GLY A 14 -47.97 -29.36 -7.57
CA GLY A 14 -47.84 -29.49 -6.12
C GLY A 14 -46.39 -29.35 -5.60
N TYR A 15 -45.43 -28.92 -6.42
CA TYR A 15 -44.08 -28.62 -5.95
C TYR A 15 -44.09 -27.45 -4.96
N GLU A 16 -43.58 -27.69 -3.76
CA GLU A 16 -43.35 -26.66 -2.75
C GLU A 16 -41.85 -26.60 -2.38
N LEU A 17 -41.31 -25.40 -2.39
CA LEU A 17 -39.91 -25.17 -1.99
C LEU A 17 -39.76 -25.34 -0.47
N LYS A 18 -38.98 -26.32 -0.03
CA LYS A 18 -38.73 -26.58 1.38
C LYS A 18 -37.33 -26.12 1.80
N LYS A 19 -37.17 -25.74 3.07
CA LYS A 19 -35.86 -25.37 3.64
C LYS A 19 -34.86 -26.51 3.45
N GLY A 20 -33.75 -26.23 2.78
CA GLY A 20 -32.71 -27.20 2.47
C GLY A 20 -32.71 -27.74 1.03
N HIS A 21 -33.66 -27.39 0.20
CA HIS A 21 -33.61 -27.70 -1.23
C HIS A 21 -32.46 -26.96 -1.91
N LYS A 22 -31.70 -27.66 -2.72
CA LYS A 22 -30.67 -27.08 -3.58
C LYS A 22 -31.29 -26.74 -4.93
N LEU A 23 -31.18 -25.48 -5.32
CA LEU A 23 -31.61 -25.02 -6.65
C LEU A 23 -30.42 -24.68 -7.52
N ASN A 24 -30.52 -25.03 -8.79
CA ASN A 24 -29.56 -24.58 -9.81
C ASN A 24 -30.00 -23.18 -10.27
N ILE A 25 -29.15 -22.18 -9.99
CA ILE A 25 -29.41 -20.80 -10.43
C ILE A 25 -28.70 -20.62 -11.78
N PRO A 26 -29.41 -20.38 -12.87
CA PRO A 26 -28.81 -20.14 -14.17
C PRO A 26 -28.03 -18.82 -14.10
N TYR A 27 -26.73 -18.88 -14.34
CA TYR A 27 -25.86 -17.72 -14.41
C TYR A 27 -25.60 -17.40 -15.90
N LYS A 28 -26.07 -16.23 -16.32
CA LYS A 28 -25.71 -15.73 -17.65
C LYS A 28 -24.26 -15.27 -17.60
N GLN A 29 -23.36 -16.05 -18.15
CA GLN A 29 -22.07 -15.51 -18.56
C GLN A 29 -22.33 -14.62 -19.78
N GLU A 30 -22.20 -13.31 -19.63
CA GLU A 30 -21.98 -12.44 -20.78
C GLU A 30 -20.66 -12.86 -21.39
N ILE A 31 -20.72 -13.59 -22.51
CA ILE A 31 -19.57 -13.79 -23.37
C ILE A 31 -19.33 -12.41 -23.97
N VAL A 32 -18.41 -11.64 -23.35
CA VAL A 32 -17.85 -10.48 -24.01
C VAL A 32 -17.03 -11.04 -25.18
N GLU A 33 -17.60 -10.98 -26.38
CA GLU A 33 -16.81 -11.14 -27.59
C GLU A 33 -15.71 -10.07 -27.54
N VAL A 34 -14.51 -10.49 -27.18
CA VAL A 34 -13.30 -9.70 -27.33
C VAL A 34 -13.11 -9.57 -28.84
N LYS A 35 -13.58 -8.44 -29.40
CA LYS A 35 -13.10 -8.02 -30.71
C LYS A 35 -11.61 -7.84 -30.55
N GLU A 36 -10.83 -8.57 -31.32
CA GLU A 36 -9.43 -8.31 -31.56
C GLU A 36 -9.31 -6.92 -32.24
N ASP A 37 -9.48 -5.87 -31.45
CA ASP A 37 -8.93 -4.58 -31.83
C ASP A 37 -7.43 -4.72 -31.59
N THR A 38 -6.67 -4.55 -32.63
CA THR A 38 -5.22 -4.38 -32.65
C THR A 38 -4.89 -3.26 -31.65
N VAL A 39 -4.72 -3.65 -30.40
CA VAL A 39 -4.18 -2.78 -29.36
C VAL A 39 -2.73 -2.56 -29.77
N ALA A 40 -2.41 -1.33 -30.17
CA ALA A 40 -1.04 -0.87 -30.22
C ALA A 40 -0.39 -1.29 -28.91
N GLU A 41 0.67 -2.10 -28.99
CA GLU A 41 1.44 -2.53 -27.83
C GLU A 41 1.91 -1.29 -27.11
N GLU A 42 1.20 -0.90 -26.04
CA GLU A 42 1.80 -0.01 -25.05
C GLU A 42 3.09 -0.67 -24.60
N PRO A 43 4.21 0.07 -24.52
CA PRO A 43 5.46 -0.49 -24.06
C PRO A 43 5.21 -1.14 -22.69
N LEU A 44 5.34 -2.47 -22.64
CA LEU A 44 5.19 -3.27 -21.43
C LEU A 44 6.05 -2.62 -20.36
N LYS A 45 5.40 -2.02 -19.34
CA LYS A 45 6.10 -1.54 -18.14
C LYS A 45 6.98 -2.71 -17.66
N PRO A 46 8.27 -2.51 -17.39
CA PRO A 46 9.16 -3.61 -17.03
C PRO A 46 8.57 -4.34 -15.84
N GLN A 47 8.23 -5.60 -16.02
CA GLN A 47 7.73 -6.44 -14.93
C GLN A 47 8.78 -6.44 -13.82
N LYS A 48 8.39 -6.06 -12.61
CA LYS A 48 9.24 -6.08 -11.42
C LYS A 48 9.63 -7.53 -11.14
N THR A 49 10.79 -7.92 -11.66
CA THR A 49 11.34 -9.27 -11.53
C THR A 49 11.90 -9.52 -10.13
N ASP A 50 12.12 -10.80 -9.80
CA ASP A 50 12.64 -11.28 -8.52
C ASP A 50 13.75 -10.38 -7.94
N MET A 51 13.48 -9.78 -6.78
CA MET A 51 14.35 -8.85 -6.05
C MET A 51 15.72 -9.45 -5.68
N ARG A 52 15.86 -10.76 -5.71
CA ARG A 52 17.15 -11.45 -5.47
C ARG A 52 18.06 -11.45 -6.70
N ARG A 53 17.52 -11.13 -7.88
CA ARG A 53 18.25 -11.17 -9.16
C ARG A 53 18.63 -9.78 -9.67
N ARG A 54 18.13 -8.73 -9.07
CA ARG A 54 18.45 -7.35 -9.40
C ARG A 54 18.53 -6.48 -8.15
N ALA A 55 19.16 -5.33 -8.25
CA ALA A 55 19.14 -4.34 -7.17
C ALA A 55 17.72 -3.80 -6.96
N ILE A 56 17.34 -3.61 -5.69
CA ILE A 56 16.15 -2.86 -5.29
C ILE A 56 16.43 -1.38 -5.54
N ARG A 57 15.58 -0.71 -6.29
CA ARG A 57 15.68 0.73 -6.52
C ARG A 57 14.93 1.47 -5.42
N LEU A 58 15.70 2.08 -4.53
CA LEU A 58 15.20 2.82 -3.37
C LEU A 58 15.28 4.33 -3.62
N GLY A 59 14.13 4.98 -3.71
CA GLY A 59 14.01 6.43 -3.71
C GLY A 59 13.96 6.98 -2.29
N VAL A 60 14.61 8.12 -2.05
CA VAL A 60 14.51 8.85 -0.78
C VAL A 60 14.13 10.30 -1.07
N MET A 61 12.92 10.71 -0.68
CA MET A 61 12.37 12.05 -0.89
C MET A 61 12.18 12.78 0.44
N LEU A 62 13.26 13.33 0.97
CA LEU A 62 13.31 13.98 2.29
C LEU A 62 13.97 15.37 2.20
N PRO A 63 13.76 16.27 3.18
CA PRO A 63 14.44 17.57 3.21
C PRO A 63 15.91 17.43 3.62
N LEU A 64 16.71 16.84 2.75
CA LEU A 64 18.13 16.57 2.98
C LEU A 64 18.95 17.88 2.91
N ASN A 65 19.03 18.58 4.02
CA ASN A 65 19.77 19.83 4.15
C ASN A 65 20.28 20.06 5.58
N ASN A 66 21.19 20.98 5.77
CA ASN A 66 21.75 21.35 7.08
C ASN A 66 21.26 22.70 7.60
N SER A 67 20.32 23.35 6.90
CA SER A 67 19.90 24.72 7.21
C SER A 67 18.89 24.81 8.36
N ASP A 68 18.11 23.77 8.57
CA ASP A 68 17.06 23.70 9.60
C ASP A 68 17.13 22.39 10.40
N ALA A 69 16.28 22.29 11.43
CA ALA A 69 16.28 21.12 12.32
C ALA A 69 15.78 19.88 11.57
N ASP A 70 14.70 20.02 10.77
CA ASP A 70 14.12 18.91 10.00
C ASP A 70 15.16 18.36 9.03
N GLY A 71 15.82 19.23 8.29
CA GLY A 71 16.85 18.83 7.33
C GLY A 71 18.00 18.07 8.00
N ARG A 72 18.51 18.57 9.13
CA ARG A 72 19.57 17.87 9.88
C ARG A 72 19.13 16.49 10.35
N ASN A 73 17.92 16.40 10.90
CA ASN A 73 17.38 15.13 11.36
C ASN A 73 17.22 14.14 10.20
N MET A 74 16.76 14.64 9.04
CA MET A 74 16.58 13.78 7.87
C MET A 74 17.92 13.36 7.23
N VAL A 75 18.95 14.15 7.35
CA VAL A 75 20.32 13.73 6.96
C VAL A 75 20.80 12.58 7.86
N GLU A 76 20.60 12.66 9.17
CA GLU A 76 20.94 11.55 10.07
C GLU A 76 20.08 10.31 9.81
N TYR A 77 18.78 10.48 9.55
CA TYR A 77 17.93 9.38 9.15
C TYR A 77 18.43 8.72 7.86
N TYR A 78 18.79 9.51 6.85
CA TYR A 78 19.34 9.01 5.59
C TYR A 78 20.66 8.24 5.77
N ARG A 79 21.52 8.68 6.69
CA ARG A 79 22.70 7.91 7.08
C ARG A 79 22.34 6.53 7.62
N GLY A 80 21.30 6.45 8.44
CA GLY A 80 20.75 5.18 8.92
C GLY A 80 20.25 4.28 7.78
N VAL A 81 19.58 4.86 6.78
CA VAL A 81 19.16 4.13 5.57
C VAL A 81 20.38 3.55 4.82
N LEU A 82 21.43 4.34 4.63
CA LEU A 82 22.66 3.86 3.98
C LEU A 82 23.30 2.71 4.76
N MET A 83 23.39 2.81 6.08
CA MET A 83 23.91 1.72 6.93
C MET A 83 23.07 0.45 6.82
N ALA A 84 21.74 0.59 6.75
CA ALA A 84 20.84 -0.55 6.55
C ALA A 84 21.06 -1.21 5.17
N CYS A 85 21.25 -0.43 4.13
CA CYS A 85 21.56 -0.93 2.79
C CYS A 85 22.91 -1.67 2.74
N ASP A 86 23.92 -1.18 3.45
CA ASP A 86 25.21 -1.88 3.59
C ASP A 86 25.04 -3.22 4.31
N SER A 87 24.19 -3.28 5.33
CA SER A 87 23.87 -4.55 6.03
C SER A 87 23.14 -5.53 5.10
N LEU A 88 22.15 -5.07 4.32
CA LEU A 88 21.45 -5.89 3.34
C LEU A 88 22.38 -6.47 2.28
N LYS A 89 23.41 -5.71 1.89
CA LYS A 89 24.43 -6.15 0.93
C LYS A 89 25.23 -7.35 1.47
N LEU A 90 25.48 -7.42 2.78
CA LEU A 90 26.13 -8.58 3.40
C LEU A 90 25.24 -9.85 3.30
N ASP A 91 23.91 -9.66 3.28
CA ASP A 91 22.93 -10.74 3.09
C ASP A 91 22.66 -11.05 1.60
N GLY A 92 23.42 -10.46 0.68
CA GLY A 92 23.31 -10.66 -0.76
C GLY A 92 22.17 -9.88 -1.44
N ILE A 93 21.59 -8.90 -0.73
CA ILE A 93 20.55 -8.01 -1.28
C ILE A 93 21.20 -6.70 -1.72
N SER A 94 21.16 -6.42 -3.02
CA SER A 94 21.67 -5.16 -3.56
C SER A 94 20.60 -4.08 -3.55
N VAL A 95 20.97 -2.87 -3.16
CA VAL A 95 20.08 -1.69 -3.17
C VAL A 95 20.76 -0.58 -3.96
N ASP A 96 20.03 -0.03 -4.93
CA ASP A 96 20.42 1.16 -5.70
C ASP A 96 19.62 2.35 -5.17
N ILE A 97 20.32 3.38 -4.66
CA ILE A 97 19.69 4.46 -3.89
C ILE A 97 19.72 5.75 -4.69
N HIS A 98 18.54 6.33 -4.88
CA HIS A 98 18.33 7.64 -5.48
C HIS A 98 17.77 8.60 -4.45
N ALA A 99 18.44 9.71 -4.17
CA ALA A 99 18.02 10.64 -3.13
C ALA A 99 17.68 12.01 -3.72
N TRP A 100 16.47 12.49 -3.47
CA TRP A 100 16.00 13.80 -3.87
C TRP A 100 15.72 14.66 -2.64
N LYS A 101 16.21 15.89 -2.69
CA LYS A 101 15.87 16.88 -1.68
C LYS A 101 14.45 17.37 -1.91
N LEU A 102 13.56 17.13 -0.96
CA LEU A 102 12.17 17.61 -0.97
C LEU A 102 11.87 18.38 0.31
N THR A 103 11.94 19.71 0.23
CA THR A 103 11.63 20.60 1.36
C THR A 103 10.16 20.97 1.39
N GLN A 104 9.69 21.52 2.52
CA GLN A 104 8.29 21.89 2.72
C GLN A 104 7.73 22.80 1.62
N ASN A 105 8.55 23.73 1.10
CA ASN A 105 8.09 24.75 0.13
C ASN A 105 8.33 24.36 -1.33
N MET A 106 8.96 23.22 -1.59
CA MET A 106 9.16 22.74 -2.96
C MET A 106 7.88 22.16 -3.55
N ASP A 107 7.77 22.23 -4.87
CA ASP A 107 6.79 21.45 -5.62
C ASP A 107 7.30 20.03 -5.74
N VAL A 108 6.50 19.08 -5.28
CA VAL A 108 6.85 17.66 -5.32
C VAL A 108 6.99 17.15 -6.75
N ASN A 109 6.28 17.73 -7.72
CA ASN A 109 6.40 17.35 -9.14
C ASN A 109 7.83 17.53 -9.69
N SER A 110 8.63 18.40 -9.06
CA SER A 110 10.04 18.57 -9.44
C SER A 110 10.93 17.35 -9.14
N VAL A 111 10.48 16.42 -8.29
CA VAL A 111 11.20 15.19 -7.93
C VAL A 111 10.47 13.92 -8.39
N LEU A 112 9.22 14.02 -8.85
CA LEU A 112 8.47 12.92 -9.46
C LEU A 112 8.82 12.81 -10.95
N THR A 113 10.02 12.35 -11.24
CA THR A 113 10.60 12.26 -12.59
C THR A 113 10.60 10.82 -13.09
N ASP A 114 10.92 10.61 -14.37
CA ASP A 114 11.11 9.28 -14.98
C ASP A 114 12.06 8.37 -14.18
N GLU A 115 13.04 8.98 -13.50
CA GLU A 115 13.95 8.25 -12.61
C GLU A 115 13.23 7.76 -11.35
N ALA A 116 12.32 8.58 -10.79
CA ALA A 116 11.50 8.20 -9.65
C ALA A 116 10.48 7.11 -10.01
N GLU A 117 9.96 7.10 -11.25
CA GLU A 117 9.06 6.05 -11.75
C GLU A 117 9.69 4.66 -11.74
N GLN A 118 11.01 4.59 -11.82
CA GLN A 118 11.74 3.33 -11.83
C GLN A 118 12.00 2.77 -10.43
N CYS A 119 11.66 3.49 -9.36
CA CYS A 119 11.82 3.02 -8.00
C CYS A 119 10.85 1.89 -7.67
N ASP A 120 11.31 0.94 -6.85
CA ASP A 120 10.46 -0.09 -6.26
C ASP A 120 9.81 0.41 -4.97
N LEU A 121 10.56 1.20 -4.22
CA LEU A 121 10.16 1.76 -2.94
C LEU A 121 10.66 3.21 -2.86
N ILE A 122 9.81 4.10 -2.35
CA ILE A 122 10.18 5.47 -2.01
C ILE A 122 9.99 5.67 -0.51
N VAL A 123 11.00 6.22 0.16
CA VAL A 123 10.96 6.65 1.56
C VAL A 123 10.71 8.15 1.62
N GLY A 124 9.63 8.56 2.25
CA GLY A 124 9.14 9.93 2.29
C GLY A 124 7.74 10.04 1.67
N PRO A 125 7.19 11.24 1.50
CA PRO A 125 7.72 12.54 1.93
C PRO A 125 7.68 12.75 3.45
N LEU A 126 8.25 13.86 3.94
CA LEU A 126 8.14 14.26 5.34
C LEU A 126 6.88 15.10 5.60
N TYR A 127 6.40 15.86 4.63
CA TYR A 127 5.33 16.84 4.82
C TYR A 127 4.03 16.39 4.18
N SER A 128 2.92 16.52 4.93
CA SER A 128 1.56 16.08 4.54
C SER A 128 1.06 16.70 3.23
N LYS A 129 1.47 17.94 2.93
CA LYS A 129 1.05 18.64 1.71
C LYS A 129 1.46 17.90 0.41
N HIS A 130 2.49 17.09 0.45
CA HIS A 130 2.97 16.31 -0.68
C HIS A 130 2.29 14.94 -0.79
N GLY A 131 1.53 14.55 0.25
CA GLY A 131 0.97 13.19 0.39
C GLY A 131 0.09 12.79 -0.76
N LYS A 132 -0.78 13.69 -1.22
CA LYS A 132 -1.70 13.40 -2.32
C LYS A 132 -0.99 13.13 -3.64
N GLN A 133 -0.10 14.02 -4.08
CA GLN A 133 0.62 13.86 -5.34
C GLN A 133 1.51 12.62 -5.35
N VAL A 134 2.16 12.33 -4.20
CA VAL A 134 2.98 11.12 -4.06
C VAL A 134 2.11 9.86 -4.06
N ALA A 135 0.89 9.92 -3.48
CA ALA A 135 -0.05 8.81 -3.51
C ALA A 135 -0.53 8.51 -4.94
N ASP A 136 -0.93 9.55 -5.67
CA ASP A 136 -1.38 9.42 -7.05
C ASP A 136 -0.25 8.83 -7.93
N PHE A 137 0.97 9.36 -7.81
CA PHE A 137 2.16 8.86 -8.50
C PHE A 137 2.50 7.40 -8.15
N ALA A 138 2.37 7.03 -6.88
CA ALA A 138 2.64 5.68 -6.40
C ALA A 138 1.68 4.64 -7.00
N VAL A 139 0.40 5.00 -7.14
CA VAL A 139 -0.61 4.14 -7.77
C VAL A 139 -0.36 4.01 -9.27
N GLU A 140 -0.10 5.13 -9.95
CA GLU A 140 0.11 5.18 -11.39
C GLU A 140 1.31 4.33 -11.84
N ASN A 141 2.38 4.33 -11.03
CA ASN A 141 3.63 3.63 -11.36
C ASN A 141 3.84 2.32 -10.59
N ASP A 142 2.83 1.87 -9.80
CA ASP A 142 2.93 0.70 -8.92
C ASP A 142 4.16 0.71 -8.00
N ILE A 143 4.47 1.87 -7.43
CA ILE A 143 5.58 2.09 -6.50
C ILE A 143 5.04 1.98 -5.07
N LYS A 144 5.80 1.37 -4.16
CA LYS A 144 5.49 1.40 -2.74
C LYS A 144 6.11 2.64 -2.10
N VAL A 145 5.35 3.32 -1.25
CA VAL A 145 5.81 4.52 -0.55
C VAL A 145 5.75 4.29 0.94
N LEU A 146 6.87 4.43 1.61
CA LEU A 146 7.00 4.31 3.05
C LEU A 146 7.16 5.69 3.67
N MET A 147 6.19 6.09 4.46
CA MET A 147 6.24 7.29 5.29
C MET A 147 6.79 6.92 6.67
N PRO A 148 8.05 7.24 6.98
CA PRO A 148 8.70 6.78 8.21
C PRO A 148 8.23 7.53 9.46
N PHE A 149 7.59 8.68 9.28
CA PHE A 149 7.13 9.56 10.35
C PHE A 149 5.62 9.73 10.32
N GLU A 150 5.05 10.27 11.42
CA GLU A 150 3.63 10.60 11.47
C GLU A 150 3.33 11.74 10.50
N ILE A 151 2.58 11.42 9.45
CA ILE A 151 2.09 12.39 8.47
C ILE A 151 0.57 12.31 8.48
N GLU A 152 -0.07 13.43 8.78
CA GLU A 152 -1.53 13.53 8.67
C GLU A 152 -1.93 13.65 7.21
N THR A 153 -2.14 12.52 6.56
CA THR A 153 -2.69 12.46 5.20
C THR A 153 -3.85 11.48 5.15
N LYS A 154 -4.90 11.83 4.42
CA LYS A 154 -6.08 10.96 4.25
C LYS A 154 -5.78 9.79 3.32
N GLU A 155 -4.85 9.97 2.42
CA GLU A 155 -4.45 9.02 1.40
C GLU A 155 -3.89 7.73 2.00
N ILE A 156 -3.37 7.77 3.22
CA ILE A 156 -2.89 6.57 3.93
C ILE A 156 -3.98 5.51 4.14
N TYR A 157 -5.24 5.91 4.19
CA TYR A 157 -6.38 4.99 4.37
C TYR A 157 -6.99 4.52 3.05
N THR A 158 -6.68 5.16 1.95
CA THR A 158 -7.33 4.91 0.66
C THR A 158 -6.37 4.41 -0.41
N CYS A 159 -5.07 4.72 -0.28
CA CYS A 159 -4.06 4.33 -1.25
C CYS A 159 -3.36 3.03 -0.80
N PRO A 160 -3.49 1.93 -1.55
CA PRO A 160 -2.90 0.63 -1.20
C PRO A 160 -1.37 0.61 -1.29
N ASN A 161 -0.79 1.62 -1.93
CA ASN A 161 0.66 1.72 -2.13
C ASN A 161 1.36 2.56 -1.07
N LEU A 162 0.60 3.22 -0.16
CA LEU A 162 1.15 4.01 0.94
C LEU A 162 1.22 3.18 2.22
N PHE A 163 2.37 3.24 2.88
CA PHE A 163 2.64 2.59 4.16
C PHE A 163 3.18 3.63 5.14
N GLN A 164 2.65 3.66 6.35
CA GLN A 164 3.12 4.52 7.41
C GLN A 164 3.62 3.68 8.58
N VAL A 165 4.83 3.97 9.05
CA VAL A 165 5.43 3.24 10.19
C VAL A 165 4.80 3.71 11.49
N TYR A 166 4.51 4.98 11.61
CA TYR A 166 3.99 5.58 12.84
C TYR A 166 2.47 5.52 12.88
N GLN A 167 1.92 4.89 13.92
CA GLN A 167 0.47 4.87 14.14
C GLN A 167 0.03 6.15 14.86
N LYS A 168 -1.18 6.65 14.54
CA LYS A 168 -1.77 7.76 15.29
C LYS A 168 -1.89 7.38 16.77
N THR A 169 -1.63 8.34 17.63
CA THR A 169 -1.71 8.16 19.09
C THR A 169 -3.06 7.60 19.56
N VAL A 170 -4.16 7.97 18.89
CA VAL A 170 -5.50 7.45 19.20
C VAL A 170 -5.59 5.95 18.91
N ASP A 171 -5.10 5.50 17.76
CA ASP A 171 -5.14 4.09 17.36
C ASP A 171 -4.19 3.25 18.24
N TYR A 172 -3.02 3.80 18.55
CA TYR A 172 -2.07 3.20 19.48
C TYR A 172 -2.69 3.02 20.88
N ASN A 173 -3.28 4.08 21.44
CA ASN A 173 -3.93 4.03 22.74
C ASN A 173 -5.08 3.03 22.78
N SER A 174 -5.91 2.99 21.73
CA SER A 174 -7.01 2.02 21.61
C SER A 174 -6.49 0.58 21.61
N THR A 175 -5.40 0.32 20.90
CA THR A 175 -4.76 -1.00 20.84
C THR A 175 -4.18 -1.39 22.19
N VAL A 176 -3.47 -0.47 22.86
CA VAL A 176 -2.90 -0.70 24.21
C VAL A 176 -3.99 -1.00 25.21
N ILE A 177 -5.06 -0.19 25.24
CA ILE A 177 -6.21 -0.39 26.14
C ILE A 177 -6.85 -1.76 25.87
N LYS A 178 -7.08 -2.12 24.62
CA LYS A 178 -7.64 -3.42 24.27
C LYS A 178 -6.76 -4.58 24.76
N HIS A 179 -5.47 -4.55 24.49
CA HIS A 179 -4.54 -5.58 24.97
C HIS A 179 -4.46 -5.64 26.51
N PHE A 180 -4.52 -4.50 27.16
CA PHE A 180 -4.57 -4.45 28.62
C PHE A 180 -5.83 -5.10 29.17
N LEU A 181 -6.99 -4.75 28.61
CA LEU A 181 -8.27 -5.36 29.01
C LEU A 181 -8.29 -6.86 28.73
N ASP A 182 -7.84 -7.32 27.57
CA ASP A 182 -7.78 -8.73 27.21
C ASP A 182 -6.90 -9.52 28.18
N LYS A 183 -5.78 -8.94 28.61
CA LYS A 183 -4.83 -9.58 29.51
C LYS A 183 -5.30 -9.62 30.97
N PHE A 184 -6.03 -8.59 31.40
CA PHE A 184 -6.39 -8.38 32.81
C PHE A 184 -7.90 -8.52 33.10
N SER A 185 -8.75 -8.69 32.10
CA SER A 185 -10.22 -8.87 32.27
C SER A 185 -10.60 -10.05 33.16
N ASN A 186 -9.76 -11.06 33.26
CA ASN A 186 -10.02 -12.24 34.10
C ASN A 186 -9.57 -12.10 35.56
N HIS A 187 -9.07 -10.94 35.95
CA HIS A 187 -8.64 -10.67 37.31
C HIS A 187 -9.75 -9.94 38.08
N HIS A 188 -10.82 -10.69 38.41
CA HIS A 188 -11.86 -10.16 39.28
C HIS A 188 -11.30 -9.80 40.67
N GLY A 189 -11.34 -8.53 41.06
CA GLY A 189 -11.13 -8.08 42.42
C GLY A 189 -9.84 -7.31 42.72
N LYS A 190 -9.11 -6.81 41.71
CA LYS A 190 -8.05 -5.82 41.93
C LYS A 190 -8.45 -4.50 41.33
N GLU A 191 -8.74 -3.52 42.17
CA GLU A 191 -8.84 -2.13 41.75
C GLU A 191 -7.47 -1.69 41.23
N ILE A 192 -7.47 -1.14 40.02
CA ILE A 192 -6.33 -0.44 39.47
C ILE A 192 -6.51 1.01 39.88
N ILE A 193 -5.70 1.44 40.82
CA ILE A 193 -5.63 2.84 41.28
C ILE A 193 -4.70 3.62 40.35
#